data_7c2a20cd68b13eb7e7add3dd8304982c
#
_entry.id   7c2a20cd68b13eb7e7add3dd8304982c
#
_cell.length_a   1.000
_cell.length_b   1.000
_cell.length_c   1.000
_cell.angle_alpha   90.00
_cell.angle_beta   90.00
_cell.angle_gamma   90.00
#
_symmetry.space_group_name_H-M   'P 1'
#
loop_
_entity.id
_entity.type
_entity.pdbx_description
1 polymer ?
#
loop_
_entity_poly.entity_id
_entity_poly.type
_entity_poly.pdbx_seq_one_letter_code
_entity_poly.pdbx_strand_id
1 'polypeptide(L)'
;MTKIKRPIRVLVADDHGLMREAIRLALELECDIEVSAEAERGDEVLARVRHTRPDVLLLDIRMPGMDGLEVLSLVRAQFPAVKVAMLSALDEPRVAAEALERGAIAYLGKRVTPSALVSTIHGIMDGSVSMQTLGVTDGAKAHAAKEAALSAREVEILRRVASGRSNREIAQELWLSEQTVKYHLTNVYRKIHVSGRSDATRYAYEHALADRFSA
;
A
#
# COMPACT_ATOMS: atom_id res chain seq x y z
N MET A 1 11.88 -1.86 24.35
CA MET A 1 10.51 -2.41 24.19
C MET A 1 9.95 -1.82 22.91
N THR A 2 9.97 -2.57 21.82
CA THR A 2 9.44 -2.15 20.53
C THR A 2 7.91 -2.13 20.65
N LYS A 3 7.32 -0.93 20.57
CA LYS A 3 5.86 -0.76 20.52
C LYS A 3 5.35 -1.58 19.34
N ILE A 4 4.61 -2.65 19.58
CA ILE A 4 3.89 -3.39 18.54
C ILE A 4 2.87 -2.39 17.97
N LYS A 5 3.20 -1.84 16.81
CA LYS A 5 2.31 -0.91 16.12
C LYS A 5 1.17 -1.77 15.56
N ARG A 6 -0.08 -1.48 15.91
CA ARG A 6 -1.24 -2.20 15.36
C ARG A 6 -1.22 -2.11 13.83
N PRO A 7 -1.73 -3.10 13.12
CA PRO A 7 -1.80 -3.04 11.67
C PRO A 7 -2.66 -1.85 11.20
N ILE A 8 -2.33 -1.33 10.02
CA ILE A 8 -3.12 -0.33 9.31
C ILE A 8 -4.40 -1.00 8.85
N ARG A 9 -5.53 -0.50 9.28
CA ARG A 9 -6.85 -1.05 8.94
C ARG A 9 -7.38 -0.39 7.69
N VAL A 10 -7.58 -1.18 6.64
CA VAL A 10 -8.03 -0.72 5.33
C VAL A 10 -9.45 -1.25 5.07
N LEU A 11 -10.35 -0.37 4.64
CA LEU A 11 -11.64 -0.74 4.07
C LEU A 11 -11.54 -0.58 2.55
N VAL A 12 -11.98 -1.59 1.81
CA VAL A 12 -11.98 -1.59 0.34
C VAL A 12 -13.42 -1.50 -0.15
N ALA A 13 -13.76 -0.45 -0.89
CA ALA A 13 -15.06 -0.23 -1.48
C ALA A 13 -14.94 -0.14 -3.01
N ASP A 14 -15.40 -1.17 -3.71
CA ASP A 14 -15.37 -1.29 -5.18
C ASP A 14 -16.47 -2.27 -5.61
N ASP A 15 -17.21 -1.99 -6.64
CA ASP A 15 -18.28 -2.88 -7.14
C ASP A 15 -17.75 -4.05 -7.98
N HIS A 16 -16.47 -3.98 -8.41
CA HIS A 16 -15.83 -5.03 -9.18
C HIS A 16 -15.20 -6.09 -8.25
N GLY A 17 -15.83 -7.26 -8.12
CA GLY A 17 -15.36 -8.35 -7.25
C GLY A 17 -13.92 -8.78 -7.48
N LEU A 18 -13.48 -8.89 -8.75
CA LEU A 18 -12.10 -9.23 -9.09
C LEU A 18 -11.09 -8.17 -8.62
N MET A 19 -11.47 -6.89 -8.66
CA MET A 19 -10.61 -5.81 -8.18
C MET A 19 -10.49 -5.85 -6.68
N ARG A 20 -11.59 -6.02 -5.95
CA ARG A 20 -11.55 -6.17 -4.48
C ARG A 20 -10.66 -7.34 -4.07
N GLU A 21 -10.83 -8.50 -4.72
CA GLU A 21 -10.01 -9.69 -4.46
C GLU A 21 -8.52 -9.41 -4.73
N ALA A 22 -8.18 -8.77 -5.85
CA ALA A 22 -6.80 -8.42 -6.18
C ALA A 22 -6.19 -7.46 -5.15
N ILE A 23 -6.94 -6.45 -4.71
CA ILE A 23 -6.53 -5.51 -3.66
C ILE A 23 -6.34 -6.26 -2.34
N ARG A 24 -7.30 -7.09 -1.94
CA ARG A 24 -7.24 -7.89 -0.71
C ARG A 24 -5.99 -8.76 -0.68
N LEU A 25 -5.75 -9.54 -1.74
CA LEU A 25 -4.56 -10.40 -1.85
C LEU A 25 -3.25 -9.60 -1.81
N ALA A 26 -3.21 -8.43 -2.44
CA ALA A 26 -2.04 -7.55 -2.40
C ALA A 26 -1.75 -7.04 -0.99
N LEU A 27 -2.78 -6.68 -0.23
CA LEU A 27 -2.65 -6.14 1.12
C LEU A 27 -2.37 -7.23 2.16
N GLU A 28 -2.91 -8.44 2.01
CA GLU A 28 -2.65 -9.59 2.89
C GLU A 28 -1.19 -10.07 2.84
N LEU A 29 -0.43 -9.70 1.81
CA LEU A 29 1.01 -9.96 1.75
C LEU A 29 1.82 -9.07 2.70
N GLU A 30 1.23 -7.99 3.21
CA GLU A 30 1.88 -7.06 4.14
C GLU A 30 1.45 -7.39 5.58
N CYS A 31 2.41 -7.55 6.47
CA CYS A 31 2.13 -7.93 7.86
C CYS A 31 1.63 -6.78 8.73
N ASP A 32 1.74 -5.56 8.25
CA ASP A 32 1.35 -4.33 8.93
C ASP A 32 0.10 -3.67 8.31
N ILE A 33 -0.59 -4.38 7.40
CA ILE A 33 -1.86 -3.96 6.83
C ILE A 33 -2.91 -5.06 7.04
N GLU A 34 -4.13 -4.66 7.41
CA GLU A 34 -5.29 -5.52 7.59
C GLU A 34 -6.46 -5.00 6.76
N VAL A 35 -7.06 -5.83 5.92
CA VAL A 35 -8.35 -5.51 5.29
C VAL A 35 -9.45 -5.72 6.32
N SER A 36 -9.92 -4.64 6.90
CA SER A 36 -10.89 -4.66 8.02
C SER A 36 -12.34 -4.86 7.56
N ALA A 37 -12.65 -4.51 6.33
CA ALA A 37 -13.95 -4.75 5.67
C ALA A 37 -13.86 -4.52 4.17
N GLU A 38 -14.88 -5.04 3.46
CA GLU A 38 -15.13 -4.78 2.06
C GLU A 38 -16.57 -4.27 1.88
N ALA A 39 -16.82 -3.46 0.84
CA ALA A 39 -18.13 -3.00 0.42
C ALA A 39 -18.26 -3.08 -1.11
N GLU A 40 -19.43 -3.50 -1.58
CA GLU A 40 -19.74 -3.60 -3.02
C GLU A 40 -20.60 -2.43 -3.51
N ARG A 41 -21.20 -1.72 -2.57
CA ARG A 41 -22.14 -0.63 -2.82
C ARG A 41 -21.78 0.60 -1.97
N GLY A 42 -21.95 1.77 -2.53
CA GLY A 42 -21.66 3.01 -1.84
C GLY A 42 -22.52 3.24 -0.58
N ASP A 43 -23.78 2.80 -0.59
CA ASP A 43 -24.70 2.92 0.55
C ASP A 43 -24.32 2.04 1.75
N GLU A 44 -23.44 1.02 1.57
CA GLU A 44 -22.93 0.20 2.65
C GLU A 44 -21.70 0.83 3.36
N VAL A 45 -20.97 1.71 2.68
CA VAL A 45 -19.64 2.15 3.13
C VAL A 45 -19.69 2.83 4.50
N LEU A 46 -20.63 3.74 4.72
CA LEU A 46 -20.74 4.46 5.99
C LEU A 46 -20.99 3.53 7.19
N ALA A 47 -21.83 2.50 6.99
CA ALA A 47 -22.08 1.50 8.03
C ALA A 47 -20.81 0.68 8.35
N ARG A 48 -20.06 0.29 7.30
CA ARG A 48 -18.79 -0.43 7.42
C ARG A 48 -17.74 0.44 8.13
N VAL A 49 -17.57 1.70 7.73
CA VAL A 49 -16.65 2.66 8.38
C VAL A 49 -16.96 2.80 9.88
N ARG A 50 -18.25 2.96 10.22
CA ARG A 50 -18.67 3.09 11.63
C ARG A 50 -18.33 1.86 12.45
N HIS A 51 -18.53 0.67 11.87
CA HIS A 51 -18.32 -0.60 12.57
C HIS A 51 -16.83 -0.93 12.71
N THR A 52 -16.06 -0.80 11.62
CA THR A 52 -14.67 -1.25 11.57
C THR A 52 -13.65 -0.18 11.93
N ARG A 53 -14.02 1.11 11.86
CA ARG A 53 -13.13 2.25 12.12
C ARG A 53 -11.79 2.09 11.40
N PRO A 54 -11.78 2.05 10.06
CA PRO A 54 -10.56 1.90 9.28
C PRO A 54 -9.68 3.13 9.41
N ASP A 55 -8.37 2.96 9.21
CA ASP A 55 -7.43 4.08 9.08
C ASP A 55 -7.48 4.67 7.66
N VAL A 56 -7.64 3.78 6.66
CA VAL A 56 -7.69 4.13 5.24
C VAL A 56 -8.94 3.50 4.60
N LEU A 57 -9.64 4.30 3.80
CA LEU A 57 -10.69 3.85 2.90
C LEU A 57 -10.18 3.94 1.46
N LEU A 58 -10.09 2.82 0.76
CA LEU A 58 -9.94 2.75 -0.69
C LEU A 58 -11.33 2.76 -1.29
N LEU A 59 -11.67 3.78 -2.07
CA LEU A 59 -13.03 4.07 -2.49
C LEU A 59 -13.13 4.22 -4.00
N ASP A 60 -13.84 3.31 -4.65
CA ASP A 60 -14.19 3.48 -6.06
C ASP A 60 -15.14 4.67 -6.25
N ILE A 61 -15.00 5.34 -7.38
CA ILE A 61 -15.84 6.46 -7.75
C ILE A 61 -17.24 5.96 -8.17
N ARG A 62 -17.29 4.94 -9.00
CA ARG A 62 -18.54 4.45 -9.60
C ARG A 62 -19.02 3.19 -8.89
N MET A 63 -19.95 3.35 -7.98
CA MET A 63 -20.57 2.23 -7.26
C MET A 63 -22.09 2.31 -7.32
N PRO A 64 -22.79 1.17 -7.30
CA PRO A 64 -24.24 1.16 -7.16
C PRO A 64 -24.67 1.70 -5.79
N GLY A 65 -25.87 2.24 -5.73
CA GLY A 65 -26.48 2.77 -4.51
C GLY A 65 -26.08 4.22 -4.24
N MET A 66 -24.82 4.51 -3.99
CA MET A 66 -24.31 5.87 -3.75
C MET A 66 -22.99 6.06 -4.49
N ASP A 67 -22.83 7.20 -5.15
CA ASP A 67 -21.59 7.56 -5.86
C ASP A 67 -20.42 7.78 -4.90
N GLY A 68 -19.21 7.40 -5.31
CA GLY A 68 -18.02 7.48 -4.45
C GLY A 68 -17.68 8.90 -4.01
N LEU A 69 -17.96 9.94 -4.82
CA LEU A 69 -17.74 11.34 -4.41
C LEU A 69 -18.75 11.79 -3.34
N GLU A 70 -19.96 11.26 -3.38
CA GLU A 70 -20.97 11.50 -2.34
C GLU A 70 -20.57 10.79 -1.04
N VAL A 71 -20.16 9.50 -1.13
CA VAL A 71 -19.61 8.73 0.00
C VAL A 71 -18.43 9.46 0.61
N LEU A 72 -17.47 9.94 -0.19
CA LEU A 72 -16.32 10.72 0.28
C LEU A 72 -16.77 11.91 1.13
N SER A 73 -17.72 12.71 0.63
CA SER A 73 -18.21 13.88 1.34
C SER A 73 -18.81 13.53 2.70
N LEU A 74 -19.59 12.44 2.76
CA LEU A 74 -20.22 11.96 4.00
C LEU A 74 -19.19 11.37 4.98
N VAL A 75 -18.19 10.61 4.48
CA VAL A 75 -17.13 10.07 5.31
C VAL A 75 -16.28 11.20 5.89
N ARG A 76 -15.93 12.22 5.10
CA ARG A 76 -15.17 13.37 5.59
C ARG A 76 -15.92 14.17 6.66
N ALA A 77 -17.25 14.30 6.52
CA ALA A 77 -18.09 15.00 7.49
C ALA A 77 -18.27 14.22 8.80
N GLN A 78 -18.49 12.89 8.73
CA GLN A 78 -18.81 12.08 9.90
C GLN A 78 -17.61 11.39 10.54
N PHE A 79 -16.55 11.10 9.76
CA PHE A 79 -15.38 10.34 10.20
C PHE A 79 -14.08 11.03 9.75
N PRO A 80 -13.77 12.25 10.22
CA PRO A 80 -12.64 13.06 9.73
C PRO A 80 -11.27 12.40 9.93
N ALA A 81 -11.16 11.44 10.83
CA ALA A 81 -9.93 10.68 11.07
C ALA A 81 -9.64 9.64 9.97
N VAL A 82 -10.67 9.19 9.24
CA VAL A 82 -10.50 8.20 8.16
C VAL A 82 -9.88 8.88 6.94
N LYS A 83 -8.79 8.34 6.47
CA LYS A 83 -8.07 8.83 5.29
C LYS A 83 -8.63 8.17 4.04
N VAL A 84 -9.10 8.96 3.08
CA VAL A 84 -9.75 8.43 1.88
C VAL A 84 -8.84 8.56 0.67
N ALA A 85 -8.59 7.43 0.00
CA ALA A 85 -7.96 7.35 -1.31
C ALA A 85 -8.97 6.87 -2.34
N MET A 86 -9.17 7.67 -3.40
CA MET A 86 -10.09 7.32 -4.47
C MET A 86 -9.44 6.35 -5.44
N LEU A 87 -10.25 5.39 -5.95
CA LEU A 87 -9.89 4.49 -7.03
C LEU A 87 -10.69 4.84 -8.28
N SER A 88 -10.06 4.87 -9.45
CA SER A 88 -10.75 5.14 -10.70
C SER A 88 -10.26 4.26 -11.84
N ALA A 89 -11.18 3.79 -12.67
CA ALA A 89 -10.88 3.09 -13.93
C ALA A 89 -10.40 4.04 -15.03
N LEU A 90 -10.73 5.33 -14.93
CA LEU A 90 -10.49 6.35 -15.95
C LEU A 90 -9.61 7.46 -15.38
N ASP A 91 -8.68 7.92 -16.21
CA ASP A 91 -7.89 9.12 -15.93
C ASP A 91 -8.73 10.36 -16.25
N GLU A 92 -9.61 10.75 -15.34
CA GLU A 92 -10.47 11.94 -15.45
C GLU A 92 -9.93 13.08 -14.57
N PRO A 93 -9.14 14.02 -15.10
CA PRO A 93 -8.51 15.08 -14.30
C PRO A 93 -9.51 15.94 -13.52
N ARG A 94 -10.69 16.17 -14.09
CA ARG A 94 -11.75 16.94 -13.42
C ARG A 94 -12.30 16.22 -12.19
N VAL A 95 -12.53 14.90 -12.30
CA VAL A 95 -13.01 14.08 -11.18
C VAL A 95 -11.94 13.96 -10.10
N ALA A 96 -10.67 13.83 -10.51
CA ALA A 96 -9.56 13.82 -9.57
C ALA A 96 -9.45 15.14 -8.79
N ALA A 97 -9.56 16.29 -9.47
CA ALA A 97 -9.55 17.60 -8.82
C ALA A 97 -10.73 17.74 -7.84
N GLU A 98 -11.93 17.37 -8.27
CA GLU A 98 -13.14 17.39 -7.41
C GLU A 98 -12.99 16.48 -6.18
N ALA A 99 -12.45 15.28 -6.34
CA ALA A 99 -12.20 14.38 -5.23
C ALA A 99 -11.24 14.98 -4.19
N LEU A 100 -10.16 15.61 -4.67
CA LEU A 100 -9.19 16.28 -3.80
C LEU A 100 -9.81 17.49 -3.08
N GLU A 101 -10.62 18.31 -3.77
CA GLU A 101 -11.36 19.43 -3.17
C GLU A 101 -12.33 18.95 -2.09
N ARG A 102 -12.96 17.80 -2.27
CA ARG A 102 -13.85 17.17 -1.27
C ARG A 102 -13.09 16.47 -0.13
N GLY A 103 -11.75 16.49 -0.15
CA GLY A 103 -10.90 16.02 0.93
C GLY A 103 -10.39 14.59 0.79
N ALA A 104 -10.36 14.01 -0.42
CA ALA A 104 -9.56 12.83 -0.68
C ALA A 104 -8.07 13.14 -0.49
N ILE A 105 -7.30 12.20 0.05
CA ILE A 105 -5.85 12.37 0.27
C ILE A 105 -5.06 11.91 -0.95
N ALA A 106 -5.59 10.92 -1.68
CA ALA A 106 -4.99 10.39 -2.88
C ALA A 106 -6.07 10.04 -3.93
N TYR A 107 -5.64 10.03 -5.19
CA TYR A 107 -6.43 9.54 -6.32
C TYR A 107 -5.58 8.57 -7.12
N LEU A 108 -6.04 7.35 -7.28
CA LEU A 108 -5.31 6.23 -7.88
C LEU A 108 -6.06 5.67 -9.08
N GLY A 109 -5.36 5.45 -10.18
CA GLY A 109 -5.91 4.66 -11.29
C GLY A 109 -6.02 3.18 -10.89
N LYS A 110 -7.09 2.48 -11.29
CA LYS A 110 -7.27 1.02 -11.05
C LYS A 110 -6.20 0.14 -11.72
N ARG A 111 -5.32 0.72 -12.53
CA ARG A 111 -4.13 0.05 -13.09
C ARG A 111 -2.91 0.13 -12.18
N VAL A 112 -3.05 0.68 -10.98
CA VAL A 112 -1.97 0.75 -9.99
C VAL A 112 -1.42 -0.64 -9.68
N THR A 113 -0.09 -0.76 -9.61
CA THR A 113 0.53 -2.03 -9.23
C THR A 113 0.30 -2.32 -7.74
N PRO A 114 0.27 -3.61 -7.30
CA PRO A 114 0.15 -3.96 -5.89
C PRO A 114 1.17 -3.23 -5.00
N SER A 115 2.43 -3.15 -5.44
CA SER A 115 3.49 -2.47 -4.69
C SER A 115 3.27 -0.96 -4.57
N ALA A 116 2.74 -0.32 -5.62
CA ALA A 116 2.42 1.11 -5.59
C ALA A 116 1.21 1.40 -4.70
N LEU A 117 0.21 0.52 -4.68
CA LEU A 117 -0.93 0.63 -3.78
C LEU A 117 -0.49 0.57 -2.31
N VAL A 118 0.31 -0.44 -1.95
CA VAL A 118 0.90 -0.60 -0.61
C VAL A 118 1.73 0.62 -0.22
N SER A 119 2.61 1.08 -1.12
CA SER A 119 3.44 2.27 -0.88
C SER A 119 2.59 3.53 -0.66
N THR A 120 1.47 3.65 -1.39
CA THR A 120 0.54 4.77 -1.20
C THR A 120 -0.15 4.71 0.15
N ILE A 121 -0.60 3.53 0.60
CA ILE A 121 -1.22 3.37 1.93
C ILE A 121 -0.23 3.76 3.04
N HIS A 122 1.01 3.30 2.97
CA HIS A 122 2.06 3.71 3.92
C HIS A 122 2.30 5.22 3.87
N GLY A 123 2.45 5.81 2.68
CA GLY A 123 2.64 7.24 2.52
C GLY A 123 1.46 8.09 2.99
N ILE A 124 0.23 7.58 2.88
CA ILE A 124 -0.96 8.18 3.48
C ILE A 124 -0.85 8.17 5.02
N MET A 125 -0.36 7.09 5.60
CA MET A 125 -0.29 6.95 7.07
C MET A 125 0.83 7.78 7.69
N ASP A 126 1.97 7.88 7.06
CA ASP A 126 3.14 8.64 7.54
C ASP A 126 3.11 10.12 7.11
N GLY A 127 2.11 10.53 6.30
CA GLY A 127 1.95 11.90 5.82
C GLY A 127 2.90 12.30 4.69
N SER A 128 3.65 11.35 4.10
CA SER A 128 4.54 11.61 2.97
C SER A 128 3.80 11.73 1.64
N VAL A 129 2.57 11.23 1.55
CA VAL A 129 1.64 11.51 0.45
C VAL A 129 0.91 12.80 0.78
N SER A 130 1.43 13.90 0.27
CA SER A 130 0.74 15.19 0.19
C SER A 130 -0.14 15.17 -1.05
N MET A 131 -1.36 15.75 -0.93
CA MET A 131 -2.39 15.95 -1.97
C MET A 131 -1.84 16.03 -3.41
N GLN A 132 -1.43 14.91 -4.00
CA GLN A 132 -0.98 14.83 -5.37
C GLN A 132 -1.67 13.68 -6.08
N THR A 133 -2.23 14.00 -7.22
CA THR A 133 -2.82 13.07 -8.19
C THR A 133 -1.77 12.06 -8.65
N LEU A 134 -1.78 10.87 -8.08
CA LEU A 134 -0.98 9.76 -8.58
C LEU A 134 -1.72 9.15 -9.78
N GLY A 135 -1.52 9.70 -10.98
CA GLY A 135 -2.06 9.09 -12.17
C GLY A 135 -2.47 9.99 -13.35
N VAL A 136 -2.32 11.31 -13.27
CA VAL A 136 -2.58 12.18 -14.43
C VAL A 136 -1.30 12.93 -14.80
N THR A 137 -0.63 12.46 -15.85
CA THR A 137 0.48 13.09 -16.58
C THR A 137 1.61 13.69 -15.73
N ASP A 138 2.66 13.00 -15.60
CA ASP A 138 4.08 13.18 -15.29
C ASP A 138 4.64 12.15 -14.27
N GLY A 139 3.81 11.21 -13.83
CA GLY A 139 4.15 10.20 -12.83
C GLY A 139 5.25 9.20 -13.24
N ALA A 140 5.60 9.10 -14.52
CA ALA A 140 6.60 8.12 -14.96
C ALA A 140 8.00 8.43 -14.38
N LYS A 141 8.39 9.67 -14.20
CA LYS A 141 9.72 10.04 -13.65
C LYS A 141 9.77 10.01 -12.12
N ALA A 142 8.72 10.50 -11.45
CA ALA A 142 8.65 10.44 -9.98
C ALA A 142 8.36 9.02 -9.48
N HIS A 143 7.55 8.23 -10.21
CA HIS A 143 7.31 6.81 -9.94
C HIS A 143 8.58 5.98 -10.12
N ALA A 144 9.35 6.18 -11.19
CA ALA A 144 10.60 5.47 -11.42
C ALA A 144 11.63 5.71 -10.30
N ALA A 145 11.71 6.93 -9.77
CA ALA A 145 12.60 7.24 -8.64
C ALA A 145 12.12 6.63 -7.31
N LYS A 146 10.82 6.50 -7.10
CA LYS A 146 10.23 5.90 -5.89
C LYS A 146 10.09 4.37 -5.99
N GLU A 147 9.90 3.83 -7.20
CA GLU A 147 9.99 2.38 -7.45
C GLU A 147 11.42 1.85 -7.32
N ALA A 148 12.43 2.68 -7.53
CA ALA A 148 13.83 2.33 -7.31
C ALA A 148 14.19 2.27 -5.81
N ALA A 149 13.43 2.91 -4.93
CA ALA A 149 13.70 2.87 -3.49
C ALA A 149 13.09 1.61 -2.84
N LEU A 150 13.89 0.96 -1.99
CA LEU A 150 13.42 -0.14 -1.16
C LEU A 150 12.44 0.38 -0.09
N SER A 151 11.32 -0.30 0.09
CA SER A 151 10.42 -0.05 1.23
C SER A 151 11.12 -0.43 2.55
N ALA A 152 10.60 0.06 3.68
CA ALA A 152 11.12 -0.29 5.00
C ALA A 152 11.15 -1.81 5.22
N ARG A 153 10.13 -2.52 4.72
CA ARG A 153 10.03 -3.98 4.80
C ARG A 153 11.05 -4.69 3.92
N GLU A 154 11.26 -4.20 2.72
CA GLU A 154 12.27 -4.74 1.79
C GLU A 154 13.70 -4.53 2.34
N VAL A 155 13.97 -3.38 2.95
CA VAL A 155 15.24 -3.10 3.66
C VAL A 155 15.42 -4.07 4.83
N GLU A 156 14.38 -4.32 5.61
CA GLU A 156 14.40 -5.23 6.75
C GLU A 156 14.70 -6.68 6.32
N ILE A 157 14.06 -7.14 5.25
CA ILE A 157 14.31 -8.47 4.67
C ILE A 157 15.72 -8.53 4.10
N LEU A 158 16.17 -7.50 3.38
CA LEU A 158 17.50 -7.44 2.78
C LEU A 158 18.61 -7.48 3.85
N ARG A 159 18.42 -6.83 5.00
CA ARG A 159 19.35 -6.93 6.15
C ARG A 159 19.50 -8.35 6.65
N ARG A 160 18.40 -9.09 6.78
CA ARG A 160 18.42 -10.49 7.22
C ARG A 160 19.06 -11.41 6.18
N VAL A 161 18.83 -11.14 4.89
CA VAL A 161 19.55 -11.82 3.82
C VAL A 161 21.05 -11.61 3.94
N ALA A 162 21.47 -10.39 4.16
CA ALA A 162 22.88 -10.04 4.35
C ALA A 162 23.49 -10.69 5.61
N SER A 163 22.70 -10.88 6.67
CA SER A 163 23.09 -11.63 7.87
C SER A 163 23.05 -13.15 7.68
N GLY A 164 22.89 -13.66 6.45
CA GLY A 164 22.94 -15.10 6.13
C GLY A 164 21.65 -15.89 6.45
N ARG A 165 20.58 -15.26 6.90
CA ARG A 165 19.32 -15.94 7.26
C ARG A 165 18.67 -16.57 6.04
N SER A 166 18.19 -17.81 6.12
CA SER A 166 17.39 -18.46 5.11
C SER A 166 16.00 -17.83 5.00
N ASN A 167 15.28 -18.04 3.89
CA ASN A 167 13.91 -17.53 3.74
C ASN A 167 12.98 -18.04 4.83
N ARG A 168 13.21 -19.26 5.31
CA ARG A 168 12.45 -19.86 6.41
C ARG A 168 12.70 -19.14 7.74
N GLU A 169 13.96 -18.85 8.06
CA GLU A 169 14.33 -18.10 9.28
C GLU A 169 13.78 -16.67 9.20
N ILE A 170 13.92 -16.01 8.06
CA ILE A 170 13.34 -14.67 7.83
C ILE A 170 11.84 -14.69 8.02
N ALA A 171 11.16 -15.70 7.46
CA ALA A 171 9.71 -15.87 7.62
C ALA A 171 9.31 -16.02 9.09
N GLN A 172 10.03 -16.84 9.85
CA GLN A 172 9.80 -17.02 11.30
C GLN A 172 10.04 -15.75 12.09
N GLU A 173 11.19 -15.07 11.87
CA GLU A 173 11.54 -13.83 12.58
C GLU A 173 10.58 -12.68 12.32
N LEU A 174 9.99 -12.65 11.13
CA LEU A 174 9.13 -11.57 10.67
C LEU A 174 7.63 -11.91 10.71
N TRP A 175 7.29 -13.11 11.20
CA TRP A 175 5.91 -13.61 11.24
C TRP A 175 5.23 -13.63 9.87
N LEU A 176 5.98 -14.07 8.85
CA LEU A 176 5.55 -14.20 7.45
C LEU A 176 5.52 -15.67 7.01
N SER A 177 4.93 -15.92 5.85
CA SER A 177 5.16 -17.16 5.11
C SER A 177 6.47 -17.11 4.33
N GLU A 178 7.10 -18.26 4.06
CA GLU A 178 8.27 -18.31 3.17
C GLU A 178 7.95 -17.79 1.75
N GLN A 179 6.70 -17.96 1.32
CA GLN A 179 6.23 -17.46 0.02
C GLN A 179 6.20 -15.93 -0.01
N THR A 180 5.77 -15.31 1.08
CA THR A 180 5.78 -13.85 1.25
C THR A 180 7.22 -13.30 1.23
N VAL A 181 8.15 -13.97 1.91
CA VAL A 181 9.57 -13.60 1.86
C VAL A 181 10.15 -13.71 0.44
N LYS A 182 9.82 -14.78 -0.29
CA LYS A 182 10.22 -14.94 -1.70
C LYS A 182 9.69 -13.82 -2.58
N TYR A 183 8.42 -13.44 -2.39
CA TYR A 183 7.80 -12.33 -3.11
C TYR A 183 8.54 -11.00 -2.87
N HIS A 184 8.82 -10.65 -1.61
CA HIS A 184 9.59 -9.45 -1.28
C HIS A 184 11.00 -9.49 -1.86
N LEU A 185 11.69 -10.63 -1.80
CA LEU A 185 13.02 -10.78 -2.38
C LEU A 185 13.03 -10.60 -3.89
N THR A 186 12.02 -11.10 -4.59
CA THR A 186 11.88 -10.87 -6.03
C THR A 186 11.75 -9.38 -6.34
N ASN A 187 10.97 -8.64 -5.55
CA ASN A 187 10.84 -7.19 -5.70
C ASN A 187 12.13 -6.45 -5.34
N VAL A 188 12.80 -6.84 -4.28
CA VAL A 188 14.12 -6.31 -3.89
C VAL A 188 15.11 -6.48 -5.05
N TYR A 189 15.28 -7.70 -5.56
CA TYR A 189 16.25 -7.99 -6.63
C TYR A 189 15.98 -7.15 -7.88
N ARG A 190 14.71 -6.99 -8.26
CA ARG A 190 14.31 -6.13 -9.37
C ARG A 190 14.67 -4.67 -9.12
N LYS A 191 14.38 -4.14 -7.93
CA LYS A 191 14.60 -2.73 -7.56
C LYS A 191 16.07 -2.34 -7.48
N ILE A 192 16.92 -3.24 -6.97
CA ILE A 192 18.37 -2.99 -6.85
C ILE A 192 19.16 -3.55 -8.04
N HIS A 193 18.46 -4.03 -9.08
CA HIS A 193 19.05 -4.54 -10.32
C HIS A 193 20.08 -5.66 -10.11
N VAL A 194 19.77 -6.64 -9.25
CA VAL A 194 20.62 -7.80 -9.00
C VAL A 194 19.96 -9.10 -9.43
N SER A 195 20.78 -10.11 -9.75
CA SER A 195 20.30 -11.38 -10.30
C SER A 195 20.00 -12.43 -9.23
N GLY A 196 20.39 -12.21 -7.97
CA GLY A 196 20.20 -13.22 -6.94
C GLY A 196 20.69 -12.83 -5.57
N ARG A 197 20.62 -13.79 -4.65
CA ARG A 197 20.88 -13.62 -3.22
C ARG A 197 22.29 -13.10 -2.92
N SER A 198 23.30 -13.65 -3.58
CA SER A 198 24.70 -13.26 -3.37
C SER A 198 24.96 -11.80 -3.73
N ASP A 199 24.40 -11.35 -4.86
CA ASP A 199 24.49 -9.97 -5.30
C ASP A 199 23.73 -9.02 -4.39
N ALA A 200 22.56 -9.45 -3.91
CA ALA A 200 21.77 -8.69 -2.93
C ALA A 200 22.50 -8.53 -1.59
N THR A 201 23.19 -9.58 -1.15
CA THR A 201 24.06 -9.52 0.04
C THR A 201 25.19 -8.51 -0.14
N ARG A 202 25.89 -8.56 -1.27
CA ARG A 202 26.94 -7.60 -1.60
C ARG A 202 26.40 -6.17 -1.62
N TYR A 203 25.28 -5.93 -2.31
CA TYR A 203 24.60 -4.64 -2.34
C TYR A 203 24.29 -4.08 -0.94
N ALA A 204 23.79 -4.93 -0.03
CA ALA A 204 23.46 -4.51 1.32
C ALA A 204 24.70 -4.01 2.11
N TYR A 205 25.84 -4.67 1.94
CA TYR A 205 27.10 -4.23 2.57
C TYR A 205 27.68 -2.97 1.94
N GLU A 206 27.61 -2.83 0.61
CA GLU A 206 28.11 -1.65 -0.11
C GLU A 206 27.32 -0.38 0.24
N HIS A 207 26.03 -0.52 0.55
CA HIS A 207 25.13 0.60 0.87
C HIS A 207 24.89 0.77 2.39
N ALA A 208 25.70 0.16 3.22
CA ALA A 208 25.64 0.22 4.70
C ALA A 208 24.24 -0.15 5.27
N LEU A 209 23.52 -1.04 4.58
CA LEU A 209 22.24 -1.56 5.04
C LEU A 209 22.41 -2.73 6.02
N ALA A 210 23.60 -3.31 6.11
CA ALA A 210 23.95 -4.36 7.05
C ALA A 210 25.36 -4.12 7.60
N ASP A 211 25.57 -4.38 8.90
CA ASP A 211 26.89 -4.31 9.52
C ASP A 211 27.75 -5.49 9.07
N ARG A 212 29.03 -5.21 8.76
CA ARG A 212 29.99 -6.22 8.29
C ARG A 212 30.33 -7.29 9.32
N PHE A 213 29.95 -7.10 10.60
CA PHE A 213 30.29 -8.01 11.69
C PHE A 213 29.16 -8.04 12.73
N SER A 214 28.21 -8.97 12.55
CA SER A 214 27.43 -9.55 13.64
C SER A 214 27.53 -11.06 13.50
N ALA A 215 28.62 -11.61 14.03
CA ALA A 215 28.77 -13.03 14.27
C ALA A 215 28.24 -13.35 15.67
#